data_8a9b8a2ac0eeec690f718b388bc2c265
#
_entry.id   8a9b8a2ac0eeec690f718b388bc2c265
#
_cell.length_a   1.000
_cell.length_b   1.000
_cell.length_c   1.000
_cell.angle_alpha   90.00
_cell.angle_beta   90.00
_cell.angle_gamma   90.00
#
_symmetry.space_group_name_H-M   'P 1'
#
loop_
_entity.id
_entity.type
_entity.pdbx_description
1 polymer ?
#
loop_
_entity_poly.entity_id
_entity_poly.type
_entity_poly.pdbx_seq_one_letter_code
_entity_poly.pdbx_strand_id
1 'polypeptide(L)'
;MSRATDGVTPFAARVYAALQAIPAGSVISYAALGRRAGCSSPRAVGQALRANPLAPAVPCHRVIAADLSPGGFFGESKGPEIARKLRLLSAEGVHFVNNRLAEEHRLIR
;
A
#
# COMPACT_ATOMS: atom_id res chain seq x y z
N MET A 1 -22.28 -14.65 3.48
CA MET A 1 -21.35 -13.90 2.62
C MET A 1 -21.03 -12.56 3.27
N SER A 2 -19.79 -12.16 3.27
CA SER A 2 -19.37 -10.89 3.84
C SER A 2 -19.78 -9.72 2.97
N ARG A 3 -20.41 -8.72 3.57
CA ARG A 3 -20.78 -7.51 2.86
C ARG A 3 -19.56 -6.65 2.52
N ALA A 4 -18.48 -6.79 3.31
CA ALA A 4 -17.26 -6.01 3.10
C ALA A 4 -16.56 -6.31 1.78
N THR A 5 -16.83 -7.48 1.18
CA THR A 5 -16.24 -7.85 -0.10
C THR A 5 -17.14 -7.59 -1.30
N ASP A 6 -18.34 -7.05 -1.06
CA ASP A 6 -19.25 -6.73 -2.16
C ASP A 6 -18.61 -5.64 -3.04
N GLY A 7 -18.56 -5.89 -4.34
CA GLY A 7 -17.94 -4.98 -5.31
C GLY A 7 -16.43 -5.13 -5.45
N VAL A 8 -15.80 -6.00 -4.66
CA VAL A 8 -14.37 -6.26 -4.76
C VAL A 8 -14.12 -7.29 -5.86
N THR A 9 -13.29 -6.94 -6.85
CA THR A 9 -12.94 -7.87 -7.92
C THR A 9 -12.05 -8.99 -7.39
N PRO A 10 -12.00 -10.15 -8.08
CA PRO A 10 -11.08 -11.22 -7.69
C PRO A 10 -9.62 -10.76 -7.62
N PHE A 11 -9.20 -9.91 -8.56
CA PHE A 11 -7.85 -9.37 -8.53
C PHE A 11 -7.63 -8.48 -7.30
N ALA A 12 -8.56 -7.57 -7.00
CA ALA A 12 -8.45 -6.70 -5.82
C ALA A 12 -8.40 -7.55 -4.55
N ALA A 13 -9.19 -8.63 -4.47
CA ALA A 13 -9.16 -9.52 -3.32
C ALA A 13 -7.77 -10.14 -3.14
N ARG A 14 -7.10 -10.53 -4.22
CA ARG A 14 -5.73 -11.05 -4.14
C ARG A 14 -4.73 -10.00 -3.67
N VAL A 15 -4.88 -8.76 -4.15
CA VAL A 15 -4.05 -7.65 -3.70
C VAL A 15 -4.22 -7.41 -2.20
N TYR A 16 -5.46 -7.37 -1.74
CA TYR A 16 -5.75 -7.13 -0.31
C TYR A 16 -5.22 -8.27 0.57
N ALA A 17 -5.37 -9.52 0.13
CA ALA A 17 -4.84 -10.66 0.87
C ALA A 17 -3.31 -10.61 0.97
N ALA A 18 -2.63 -10.29 -0.12
CA ALA A 18 -1.17 -10.16 -0.12
C ALA A 18 -0.73 -9.02 0.80
N LEU A 19 -1.47 -7.92 0.80
CA LEU A 19 -1.15 -6.74 1.61
C LEU A 19 -1.34 -7.02 3.11
N GLN A 20 -2.35 -7.80 3.47
CA GLN A 20 -2.57 -8.16 4.87
C GLN A 20 -1.41 -8.95 5.47
N ALA A 21 -0.60 -9.59 4.65
CA ALA A 21 0.59 -10.30 5.11
C ALA A 21 1.78 -9.38 5.40
N ILE A 22 1.69 -8.08 5.07
CA ILE A 22 2.76 -7.13 5.31
C ILE A 22 2.62 -6.59 6.73
N PRO A 23 3.59 -6.85 7.63
CA PRO A 23 3.46 -6.43 9.01
C PRO A 23 3.70 -4.93 9.20
N ALA A 24 3.20 -4.40 10.31
CA ALA A 24 3.50 -3.04 10.72
C ALA A 24 5.03 -2.88 10.85
N GLY A 25 5.55 -1.76 10.38
CA GLY A 25 6.99 -1.52 10.37
C GLY A 25 7.67 -1.93 9.08
N SER A 26 6.93 -2.56 8.15
CA SER A 26 7.43 -2.94 6.84
C SER A 26 6.62 -2.27 5.74
N VAL A 27 7.22 -2.11 4.58
CA VAL A 27 6.57 -1.56 3.38
C VAL A 27 6.90 -2.43 2.18
N ILE A 28 6.08 -2.31 1.14
CA ILE A 28 6.26 -3.07 -0.11
C ILE A 28 5.97 -2.13 -1.29
N SER A 29 6.67 -2.30 -2.40
CA SER A 29 6.38 -1.50 -3.59
C SER A 29 5.14 -2.01 -4.31
N TYR A 30 4.52 -1.11 -5.12
CA TYR A 30 3.38 -1.51 -5.95
C TYR A 30 3.73 -2.70 -6.86
N ALA A 31 4.91 -2.67 -7.46
CA ALA A 31 5.33 -3.75 -8.36
C ALA A 31 5.48 -5.09 -7.62
N ALA A 32 6.12 -5.08 -6.46
CA ALA A 32 6.32 -6.30 -5.67
C ALA A 32 4.99 -6.85 -5.17
N LEU A 33 4.09 -5.97 -4.73
CA LEU A 33 2.76 -6.38 -4.30
C LEU A 33 1.98 -7.00 -5.46
N GLY A 34 2.07 -6.38 -6.65
CA GLY A 34 1.44 -6.92 -7.85
C GLY A 34 1.92 -8.33 -8.17
N ARG A 35 3.23 -8.56 -8.10
CA ARG A 35 3.78 -9.90 -8.34
C ARG A 35 3.21 -10.93 -7.36
N ARG A 36 3.05 -10.55 -6.11
CA ARG A 36 2.44 -11.43 -5.10
C ARG A 36 0.98 -11.73 -5.38
N ALA A 37 0.29 -10.80 -6.04
CA ALA A 37 -1.11 -10.97 -6.43
C ALA A 37 -1.28 -11.59 -7.82
N GLY A 38 -0.18 -11.97 -8.46
CA GLY A 38 -0.22 -12.57 -9.79
C GLY A 38 -0.38 -11.58 -10.93
N CYS A 39 0.06 -10.34 -10.75
CA CYS A 39 -0.08 -9.29 -11.76
C CYS A 39 1.21 -8.52 -11.93
N SER A 40 1.53 -8.16 -13.17
CA SER A 40 2.73 -7.39 -13.47
C SER A 40 2.47 -5.88 -13.60
N SER A 41 1.23 -5.42 -13.37
CA SER A 41 0.88 -4.00 -13.55
C SER A 41 0.79 -3.25 -12.22
N PRO A 42 1.77 -2.39 -11.90
CA PRO A 42 1.67 -1.53 -10.72
C PRO A 42 0.45 -0.60 -10.78
N ARG A 43 0.04 -0.20 -11.98
CA ARG A 43 -1.13 0.66 -12.17
C ARG A 43 -2.41 -0.04 -11.72
N ALA A 44 -2.57 -1.32 -12.05
CA ALA A 44 -3.74 -2.08 -11.64
C ALA A 44 -3.78 -2.24 -10.12
N VAL A 45 -2.60 -2.45 -9.49
CA VAL A 45 -2.48 -2.48 -8.03
C VAL A 45 -2.92 -1.15 -7.43
N GLY A 46 -2.45 -0.04 -7.99
CA GLY A 46 -2.81 1.29 -7.51
C GLY A 46 -4.31 1.54 -7.56
N GLN A 47 -4.97 1.09 -8.61
CA GLN A 47 -6.41 1.24 -8.73
C GLN A 47 -7.17 0.40 -7.69
N ALA A 48 -6.70 -0.82 -7.43
CA ALA A 48 -7.30 -1.65 -6.40
C ALA A 48 -7.16 -1.02 -5.01
N LEU A 49 -5.99 -0.44 -4.72
CA LEU A 49 -5.75 0.21 -3.43
C LEU A 49 -6.56 1.49 -3.28
N ARG A 50 -6.71 2.25 -4.36
CA ARG A 50 -7.51 3.48 -4.36
C ARG A 50 -8.94 3.20 -3.94
N ALA A 51 -9.49 2.07 -4.37
CA ALA A 51 -10.86 1.68 -4.11
C ALA A 51 -11.02 0.84 -2.84
N ASN A 52 -9.94 0.66 -2.04
CA ASN A 52 -9.95 -0.22 -0.87
C ASN A 52 -11.08 0.14 0.10
N PRO A 53 -12.13 -0.69 0.22
CA PRO A 53 -13.22 -0.43 1.16
C PRO A 53 -12.93 -0.97 2.56
N LEU A 54 -11.79 -1.63 2.75
CA LEU A 54 -11.45 -2.37 3.96
C LEU A 54 -10.35 -1.71 4.80
N ALA A 55 -10.02 -0.46 4.48
CA ALA A 55 -9.02 0.27 5.27
C ALA A 55 -9.58 0.58 6.66
N PRO A 56 -8.75 0.57 7.72
CA PRO A 56 -7.32 0.24 7.71
C PRO A 56 -7.01 -1.24 7.94
N ALA A 57 -8.01 -2.13 7.98
CA ALA A 57 -7.79 -3.56 8.15
C ALA A 57 -6.90 -4.12 7.03
N VAL A 58 -7.12 -3.65 5.79
CA VAL A 58 -6.17 -3.85 4.70
C VAL A 58 -5.26 -2.62 4.69
N PRO A 59 -3.98 -2.77 5.08
CA PRO A 59 -3.11 -1.62 5.35
C PRO A 59 -2.49 -1.03 4.08
N CYS A 60 -3.31 -0.37 3.27
CA CYS A 60 -2.87 0.20 2.00
C CYS A 60 -1.79 1.29 2.18
N HIS A 61 -1.64 1.84 3.37
CA HIS A 61 -0.56 2.80 3.65
C HIS A 61 0.83 2.18 3.59
N ARG A 62 0.94 0.84 3.64
CA ARG A 62 2.24 0.14 3.60
C ARG A 62 2.76 -0.10 2.19
N VAL A 63 2.10 0.44 1.17
CA VAL A 63 2.54 0.31 -0.23
C VAL A 63 3.18 1.62 -0.66
N ILE A 64 4.42 1.54 -1.16
CA ILE A 64 5.19 2.72 -1.56
C ILE A 64 5.64 2.59 -3.02
N ALA A 65 6.17 3.69 -3.57
CA ALA A 65 6.63 3.70 -4.95
C ALA A 65 7.97 2.96 -5.10
N ALA A 66 8.27 2.52 -6.32
CA ALA A 66 9.50 1.78 -6.62
C ALA A 66 10.77 2.60 -6.37
N ASP A 67 10.68 3.93 -6.46
CA ASP A 67 11.82 4.82 -6.18
C ASP A 67 11.98 5.09 -4.67
N LEU A 68 11.22 4.38 -3.85
CA LEU A 68 11.21 4.47 -2.39
C LEU A 68 10.62 5.78 -1.85
N SER A 69 9.95 6.56 -2.69
CA SER A 69 9.10 7.67 -2.22
C SER A 69 7.79 7.10 -1.68
N PRO A 70 7.03 7.88 -0.88
CA PRO A 70 5.79 7.36 -0.29
C PRO A 70 4.74 6.88 -1.29
N GLY A 71 4.72 7.41 -2.51
CA GLY A 71 3.68 7.10 -3.49
C GLY A 71 2.36 7.76 -3.13
N GLY A 72 1.28 7.37 -3.82
CA GLY A 72 -0.03 7.94 -3.60
C GLY A 72 -0.79 7.32 -2.44
N PHE A 73 -1.90 7.94 -2.08
CA PHE A 73 -2.81 7.42 -1.05
C PHE A 73 -4.23 7.85 -1.39
N PHE A 74 -5.13 6.88 -1.55
CA PHE A 74 -6.53 7.11 -1.94
C PHE A 74 -6.67 8.01 -3.17
N GLY A 75 -5.82 7.77 -4.17
CA GLY A 75 -5.86 8.52 -5.42
C GLY A 75 -5.17 9.87 -5.39
N GLU A 76 -4.67 10.30 -4.23
CA GLU A 76 -3.96 11.56 -4.10
C GLU A 76 -2.46 11.36 -4.12
N SER A 77 -1.72 12.30 -4.71
CA SER A 77 -0.26 12.23 -4.78
C SER A 77 0.42 13.25 -3.87
N LYS A 78 -0.34 14.13 -3.26
CA LYS A 78 0.15 15.14 -2.32
C LYS A 78 -1.01 15.65 -1.49
N GLY A 79 -0.72 16.44 -0.46
CA GLY A 79 -1.74 17.06 0.37
C GLY A 79 -2.12 16.22 1.58
N PRO A 80 -3.35 16.41 2.11
CA PRO A 80 -3.75 15.81 3.40
C PRO A 80 -3.68 14.29 3.43
N GLU A 81 -4.01 13.62 2.33
CA GLU A 81 -3.98 12.16 2.30
C GLU A 81 -2.56 11.62 2.40
N ILE A 82 -1.58 12.27 1.76
CA ILE A 82 -0.18 11.86 1.88
C ILE A 82 0.34 12.14 3.28
N ALA A 83 -0.03 13.27 3.87
CA ALA A 83 0.33 13.57 5.26
C ALA A 83 -0.23 12.51 6.21
N ARG A 84 -1.46 12.07 5.98
CA ARG A 84 -2.09 11.00 6.75
C ARG A 84 -1.33 9.69 6.59
N LYS A 85 -0.95 9.33 5.36
CA LYS A 85 -0.16 8.13 5.08
C LYS A 85 1.16 8.17 5.85
N LEU A 86 1.86 9.29 5.82
CA LEU A 86 3.13 9.44 6.52
C LEU A 86 2.96 9.32 8.03
N ARG A 87 1.87 9.86 8.58
CA ARG A 87 1.59 9.70 10.02
C ARG A 87 1.35 8.25 10.40
N LEU A 88 0.57 7.52 9.59
CA LEU A 88 0.32 6.10 9.83
C LEU A 88 1.61 5.29 9.80
N LEU A 89 2.47 5.56 8.80
CA LEU A 89 3.76 4.87 8.68
C LEU A 89 4.68 5.24 9.82
N SER A 90 4.73 6.51 10.21
CA SER A 90 5.57 6.97 11.32
C SER A 90 5.17 6.29 12.63
N ALA A 91 3.88 6.09 12.86
CA ALA A 91 3.38 5.37 14.03
C ALA A 91 3.87 3.91 14.06
N GLU A 92 4.21 3.37 12.90
CA GLU A 92 4.74 2.01 12.75
C GLU A 92 6.27 1.98 12.68
N GLY A 93 6.93 3.12 12.89
CA GLY A 93 8.38 3.22 12.85
C GLY A 93 8.98 3.43 11.48
N VAL A 94 8.15 3.70 10.46
CA VAL A 94 8.62 3.88 9.09
C VAL A 94 8.70 5.38 8.78
N HIS A 95 9.88 5.86 8.40
CA HIS A 95 10.13 7.27 8.17
C HIS A 95 10.72 7.51 6.78
N PHE A 96 10.51 8.72 6.28
CA PHE A 96 11.04 9.16 4.99
C PHE A 96 11.90 10.40 5.22
N VAL A 97 13.06 10.45 4.56
CA VAL A 97 13.97 11.58 4.58
C VAL A 97 14.19 12.02 3.15
N ASN A 98 13.98 13.30 2.87
CA ASN A 98 14.06 13.83 1.51
C ASN A 98 13.19 13.03 0.55
N ASN A 99 11.97 12.71 0.99
CA ASN A 99 10.97 11.99 0.20
C ASN A 99 11.39 10.57 -0.19
N ARG A 100 12.28 9.95 0.59
CA ARG A 100 12.75 8.59 0.34
C ARG A 100 12.78 7.79 1.63
N LEU A 101 12.42 6.51 1.55
CA LEU A 101 12.45 5.59 2.69
C LEU A 101 13.81 5.63 3.38
N ALA A 102 13.80 5.93 4.69
CA ALA A 102 15.03 6.13 5.44
C ALA A 102 15.76 4.81 5.72
N GLU A 103 15.01 3.73 5.95
CA GLU A 103 15.57 2.44 6.33
C GLU A 103 15.16 1.37 5.32
N GLU A 104 16.02 1.10 4.35
CA GLU A 104 15.69 0.18 3.27
C GLU A 104 15.45 -1.27 3.75
N HIS A 105 15.96 -1.64 4.94
CA HIS A 105 15.69 -2.98 5.47
C HIS A 105 14.21 -3.21 5.75
N ARG A 106 13.42 -2.15 5.85
CA ARG A 106 11.98 -2.27 6.05
C ARG A 106 11.21 -2.61 4.76
N LEU A 107 11.90 -2.55 3.62
CA LEU A 107 11.28 -2.85 2.33
C LEU A 107 11.23 -4.37 2.11
N ILE A 108 10.02 -4.88 1.93
CA ILE A 108 9.77 -6.26 1.57
C ILE A 108 9.83 -6.37 0.04
N ARG A 109 10.56 -7.35 -0.46
CA ARG A 109 10.75 -7.55 -1.91
C ARG A 109 9.91 -8.69 -2.46
#